data_cd0e5588587089dee96c6a587aba92b4
#
_entry.id   cd0e5588587089dee96c6a587aba92b4
#
_cell.length_a   1.000
_cell.length_b   1.000
_cell.length_c   1.000
_cell.angle_alpha   90.00
_cell.angle_beta   90.00
_cell.angle_gamma   90.00
#
_symmetry.space_group_name_H-M   'P 1'
#
loop_
_entity.id
_entity.type
_entity.pdbx_description
1 polymer ?
#
loop_
_entity_poly.entity_id
_entity_poly.type
_entity_poly.pdbx_seq_one_letter_code
_entity_poly.pdbx_strand_id
1 'polypeptide(L)'
;GPVTSTYLTAKAFVVAAHAIETPRLLLNSAEPWMPGGVANSSDQVGRNLMDHIVYLGWGLAAQPVYPYRGPRSSGGIESLRDGAFRKQTAAFRVDVGNEGWGWADNDPTTVTRDFVEGTNNSKTNPNHDKLFGAALVKRLNDTITRMVRFCYLVEQLPNPNNRVTLSKTYADGLGIPRPEVTYAVDPYTLEGLKSAKKATETIFAKCNITNYSMARPDDGYPSI
;
A
#
# COMPACT_ATOMS: atom_id res chain seq x y z
N GLY A 1 20.99 -20.35 25.68
CA GLY A 1 20.81 -21.72 26.08
C GLY A 1 20.92 -22.65 24.89
N PRO A 2 21.14 -23.97 25.05
CA PRO A 2 21.22 -24.89 23.93
C PRO A 2 19.89 -24.92 23.16
N VAL A 3 19.97 -24.91 21.82
CA VAL A 3 18.81 -25.10 20.97
C VAL A 3 18.31 -26.53 21.13
N THR A 4 17.11 -26.70 21.66
CA THR A 4 16.46 -28.01 21.77
C THR A 4 15.59 -28.26 20.57
N SER A 5 15.84 -29.36 19.84
CA SER A 5 14.97 -29.77 18.73
C SER A 5 13.77 -30.55 19.28
N THR A 6 12.58 -30.22 18.79
CA THR A 6 11.34 -30.94 19.10
C THR A 6 10.70 -31.43 17.81
N TYR A 7 10.32 -32.71 17.79
CA TYR A 7 9.62 -33.31 16.65
C TYR A 7 8.13 -33.32 16.93
N LEU A 8 7.38 -32.82 15.96
CA LEU A 8 5.91 -32.84 15.97
C LEU A 8 5.40 -33.70 14.82
N THR A 9 4.35 -34.46 15.08
CA THR A 9 3.62 -35.23 14.05
C THR A 9 2.21 -34.69 13.90
N ALA A 10 1.75 -34.59 12.65
CA ALA A 10 0.40 -34.16 12.33
C ALA A 10 -0.07 -34.82 11.03
N LYS A 11 -1.39 -34.84 10.80
CA LYS A 11 -1.95 -35.31 9.53
C LYS A 11 -1.63 -34.37 8.36
N ALA A 12 -1.45 -33.08 8.64
CA ALA A 12 -1.04 -32.05 7.71
C ALA A 12 -0.33 -30.91 8.43
N PHE A 13 0.62 -30.28 7.78
CA PHE A 13 1.28 -29.06 8.25
C PHE A 13 0.86 -27.91 7.35
N VAL A 14 0.45 -26.79 7.96
CA VAL A 14 0.12 -25.57 7.25
C VAL A 14 1.16 -24.50 7.59
N VAL A 15 1.90 -24.04 6.59
CA VAL A 15 2.86 -22.94 6.72
C VAL A 15 2.18 -21.66 6.26
N ALA A 16 1.90 -20.75 7.19
CA ALA A 16 1.12 -19.53 6.96
C ALA A 16 1.86 -18.30 7.54
N ALA A 17 3.15 -18.16 7.21
CA ALA A 17 4.00 -17.08 7.70
C ALA A 17 4.16 -15.93 6.69
N HIS A 18 3.13 -15.63 5.93
CA HIS A 18 3.01 -14.64 4.82
C HIS A 18 4.01 -14.83 3.66
N ALA A 19 3.96 -13.91 2.67
CA ALA A 19 4.67 -14.03 1.39
C ALA A 19 6.21 -13.93 1.49
N ILE A 20 6.76 -13.43 2.60
CA ILE A 20 8.20 -13.28 2.81
C ILE A 20 8.75 -14.40 3.72
N GLU A 21 8.13 -14.60 4.89
CA GLU A 21 8.68 -15.54 5.88
C GLU A 21 8.35 -17.00 5.56
N THR A 22 7.24 -17.29 4.83
CA THR A 22 6.97 -18.65 4.34
C THR A 22 8.07 -19.15 3.41
N PRO A 23 8.46 -18.46 2.33
CA PRO A 23 9.58 -18.87 1.50
C PRO A 23 10.90 -18.85 2.26
N ARG A 24 11.14 -17.89 3.16
CA ARG A 24 12.34 -17.91 4.01
C ARG A 24 12.46 -19.18 4.82
N LEU A 25 11.38 -19.61 5.48
CA LEU A 25 11.35 -20.84 6.26
C LEU A 25 11.65 -22.05 5.38
N LEU A 26 10.98 -22.19 4.23
CA LEU A 26 11.15 -23.31 3.32
C LEU A 26 12.58 -23.39 2.75
N LEU A 27 13.15 -22.25 2.37
CA LEU A 27 14.52 -22.17 1.86
C LEU A 27 15.57 -22.46 2.95
N ASN A 28 15.37 -22.02 4.19
CA ASN A 28 16.24 -22.34 5.33
C ASN A 28 16.13 -23.80 5.77
N SER A 29 15.09 -24.51 5.35
CA SER A 29 14.89 -25.93 5.66
C SER A 29 15.59 -26.85 4.63
N ALA A 30 16.74 -26.41 4.10
CA ALA A 30 17.56 -27.20 3.19
C ALA A 30 18.25 -28.35 3.93
N GLU A 31 18.30 -29.52 3.29
CA GLU A 31 18.94 -30.74 3.76
C GLU A 31 19.78 -31.36 2.62
N PRO A 32 20.72 -32.25 2.89
CA PRO A 32 21.57 -32.87 1.84
C PRO A 32 20.79 -33.47 0.67
N TRP A 33 19.59 -34.00 0.93
CA TRP A 33 18.71 -34.58 -0.10
C TRP A 33 17.70 -33.53 -0.67
N MET A 34 17.65 -32.33 -0.11
CA MET A 34 16.83 -31.19 -0.56
C MET A 34 17.64 -29.89 -0.49
N PRO A 35 18.71 -29.76 -1.25
CA PRO A 35 19.66 -28.64 -1.12
C PRO A 35 19.04 -27.28 -1.47
N GLY A 36 17.94 -27.25 -2.20
CA GLY A 36 17.19 -26.04 -2.53
C GLY A 36 16.13 -25.64 -1.49
N GLY A 37 16.01 -26.39 -0.39
CA GLY A 37 14.95 -26.19 0.63
C GLY A 37 13.74 -27.10 0.43
N VAL A 38 12.88 -27.12 1.44
CA VAL A 38 11.64 -27.93 1.42
C VAL A 38 10.67 -27.40 0.38
N ALA A 39 10.00 -28.33 -0.33
CA ALA A 39 9.00 -28.06 -1.38
C ALA A 39 9.54 -27.25 -2.58
N ASN A 40 10.85 -27.21 -2.81
CA ASN A 40 11.49 -26.35 -3.84
C ASN A 40 12.13 -27.14 -5.00
N SER A 41 11.67 -28.34 -5.31
CA SER A 41 12.19 -29.15 -6.43
C SER A 41 12.03 -28.47 -7.80
N SER A 42 11.06 -27.56 -7.93
CA SER A 42 10.78 -26.79 -9.15
C SER A 42 11.43 -25.41 -9.16
N ASP A 43 12.22 -25.05 -8.14
CA ASP A 43 12.80 -23.70 -7.95
C ASP A 43 11.75 -22.55 -7.95
N GLN A 44 10.54 -22.84 -7.48
CA GLN A 44 9.46 -21.83 -7.43
C GLN A 44 9.30 -21.16 -6.06
N VAL A 45 9.87 -21.73 -5.01
CA VAL A 45 9.80 -21.12 -3.66
C VAL A 45 10.45 -19.74 -3.66
N GLY A 46 9.70 -18.75 -3.24
CA GLY A 46 10.12 -17.35 -3.20
C GLY A 46 9.98 -16.58 -4.51
N ARG A 47 9.70 -17.24 -5.65
CA ARG A 47 9.51 -16.56 -6.95
C ARG A 47 8.13 -15.96 -7.10
N ASN A 48 7.99 -15.08 -8.10
CA ASN A 48 6.73 -14.41 -8.47
C ASN A 48 6.14 -13.62 -7.29
N LEU A 49 6.98 -12.96 -6.52
CA LEU A 49 6.53 -12.07 -5.46
C LEU A 49 5.72 -10.93 -6.09
N MET A 50 4.49 -10.78 -5.65
CA MET A 50 3.55 -9.77 -6.11
C MET A 50 2.90 -9.10 -4.92
N ASP A 51 2.54 -7.84 -5.08
CA ASP A 51 1.71 -7.10 -4.15
C ASP A 51 0.72 -6.23 -4.92
N HIS A 52 -0.26 -5.66 -4.24
CA HIS A 52 -1.08 -4.60 -4.80
C HIS A 52 -0.26 -3.32 -4.90
N ILE A 53 0.04 -2.91 -6.12
CA ILE A 53 0.62 -1.59 -6.33
C ILE A 53 -0.49 -0.56 -6.11
N VAL A 54 -0.30 0.28 -5.13
CA VAL A 54 -1.32 1.23 -4.68
C VAL A 54 -1.02 2.60 -5.25
N TYR A 55 -2.02 3.20 -5.91
CA TYR A 55 -2.03 4.62 -6.23
C TYR A 55 -3.04 5.33 -5.32
N LEU A 56 -2.68 6.48 -4.80
CA LEU A 56 -3.50 7.23 -3.86
C LEU A 56 -3.79 8.63 -4.37
N GLY A 57 -5.06 9.03 -4.27
CA GLY A 57 -5.49 10.39 -4.47
C GLY A 57 -6.39 10.82 -3.31
N TRP A 58 -6.19 12.01 -2.80
CA TRP A 58 -7.00 12.59 -1.73
C TRP A 58 -7.19 14.09 -1.90
N GLY A 59 -8.28 14.62 -1.36
CA GLY A 59 -8.62 16.02 -1.46
C GLY A 59 -9.81 16.39 -0.59
N LEU A 60 -10.33 17.59 -0.80
CA LEU A 60 -11.49 18.10 -0.09
C LEU A 60 -12.71 18.13 -1.03
N ALA A 61 -13.77 17.42 -0.65
CA ALA A 61 -15.05 17.44 -1.35
C ALA A 61 -15.72 18.81 -1.25
N ALA A 62 -16.54 19.15 -2.24
CA ALA A 62 -17.29 20.41 -2.27
C ALA A 62 -18.28 20.55 -1.10
N GLN A 63 -18.78 19.44 -0.58
CA GLN A 63 -19.69 19.37 0.56
C GLN A 63 -19.17 18.41 1.62
N PRO A 64 -19.61 18.52 2.88
CA PRO A 64 -19.25 17.56 3.92
C PRO A 64 -19.68 16.14 3.56
N VAL A 65 -18.75 15.20 3.59
CA VAL A 65 -18.96 13.77 3.32
C VAL A 65 -18.75 12.89 4.57
N TYR A 66 -18.22 13.48 5.64
CA TYR A 66 -17.98 12.84 6.93
C TYR A 66 -17.23 11.50 6.82
N PRO A 67 -16.02 11.47 6.28
CA PRO A 67 -15.30 10.24 5.93
C PRO A 67 -14.92 9.37 7.13
N TYR A 68 -15.14 9.84 8.34
CA TYR A 68 -14.90 9.13 9.60
C TYR A 68 -16.17 8.44 10.15
N ARG A 69 -17.29 8.49 9.42
CA ARG A 69 -18.54 7.84 9.79
C ARG A 69 -18.76 6.61 8.94
N GLY A 70 -18.89 5.44 9.58
CA GLY A 70 -19.13 4.18 8.88
C GLY A 70 -17.88 3.30 8.72
N PRO A 71 -17.96 2.23 7.92
CA PRO A 71 -16.84 1.32 7.67
C PRO A 71 -15.76 2.01 6.83
N ARG A 72 -14.55 1.46 6.87
CA ARG A 72 -13.37 1.99 6.17
C ARG A 72 -13.56 2.14 4.67
N SER A 73 -14.25 1.21 4.05
CA SER A 73 -14.60 1.23 2.63
C SER A 73 -16.10 1.00 2.50
N SER A 74 -16.79 1.97 1.94
CA SER A 74 -18.25 1.91 1.74
C SER A 74 -18.67 1.89 0.27
N GLY A 75 -17.71 2.00 -0.64
CA GLY A 75 -17.98 1.98 -2.08
C GLY A 75 -16.72 1.80 -2.89
N GLY A 76 -16.89 1.49 -4.17
CA GLY A 76 -15.80 1.33 -5.11
C GLY A 76 -16.24 1.54 -6.54
N ILE A 77 -15.27 1.71 -7.44
CA ILE A 77 -15.48 1.79 -8.88
C ILE A 77 -14.85 0.55 -9.51
N GLU A 78 -15.69 -0.30 -10.09
CA GLU A 78 -15.30 -1.59 -10.66
C GLU A 78 -15.19 -1.54 -12.20
N SER A 79 -15.61 -0.46 -12.85
CA SER A 79 -15.65 -0.34 -14.31
C SER A 79 -14.28 -0.39 -14.99
N LEU A 80 -13.21 -0.19 -14.22
CA LEU A 80 -11.82 -0.23 -14.71
C LEU A 80 -11.10 -1.53 -14.32
N ARG A 81 -11.86 -2.52 -13.85
CA ARG A 81 -11.33 -3.81 -13.42
C ARG A 81 -11.14 -4.79 -14.58
N ASP A 82 -11.92 -4.66 -15.64
CA ASP A 82 -11.81 -5.50 -16.84
C ASP A 82 -12.22 -4.73 -18.10
N GLY A 83 -11.69 -5.14 -19.25
CA GLY A 83 -12.01 -4.59 -20.55
C GLY A 83 -10.87 -4.73 -21.57
N ALA A 84 -11.13 -4.27 -22.80
CA ALA A 84 -10.17 -4.34 -23.90
C ALA A 84 -8.86 -3.56 -23.62
N PHE A 85 -8.90 -2.57 -22.75
CA PHE A 85 -7.75 -1.75 -22.32
C PHE A 85 -6.65 -2.58 -21.64
N ARG A 86 -6.98 -3.74 -21.04
CA ARG A 86 -6.01 -4.65 -20.40
C ARG A 86 -4.93 -5.20 -21.35
N LYS A 87 -5.10 -5.04 -22.63
CA LYS A 87 -4.04 -5.35 -23.60
C LYS A 87 -2.88 -4.35 -23.58
N GLN A 88 -3.08 -3.19 -22.98
CA GLN A 88 -2.13 -2.06 -23.00
C GLN A 88 -1.75 -1.58 -21.61
N THR A 89 -2.64 -1.68 -20.65
CA THR A 89 -2.45 -1.13 -19.30
C THR A 89 -3.10 -2.03 -18.26
N ALA A 90 -2.49 -2.10 -17.08
CA ALA A 90 -3.03 -2.86 -15.97
C ALA A 90 -4.41 -2.35 -15.55
N ALA A 91 -5.26 -3.30 -15.21
CA ALA A 91 -6.56 -3.04 -14.61
C ALA A 91 -6.38 -2.57 -13.15
N PHE A 92 -7.39 -1.88 -12.64
CA PHE A 92 -7.42 -1.52 -11.23
C PHE A 92 -8.85 -1.41 -10.71
N ARG A 93 -8.99 -1.63 -9.43
CA ARG A 93 -10.17 -1.31 -8.65
C ARG A 93 -9.93 0.01 -7.92
N VAL A 94 -10.95 0.84 -7.85
CA VAL A 94 -10.92 2.06 -7.03
C VAL A 94 -11.72 1.81 -5.77
N ASP A 95 -11.08 2.02 -4.63
CA ASP A 95 -11.70 1.96 -3.32
C ASP A 95 -11.93 3.38 -2.80
N VAL A 96 -13.20 3.70 -2.49
CA VAL A 96 -13.56 4.99 -1.91
C VAL A 96 -13.46 4.86 -0.40
N GLY A 97 -12.41 5.41 0.16
CA GLY A 97 -12.10 5.26 1.58
C GLY A 97 -12.83 6.25 2.47
N ASN A 98 -13.44 5.72 3.51
CA ASN A 98 -13.98 6.50 4.64
C ASN A 98 -12.94 6.72 5.75
N GLU A 99 -11.68 6.44 5.47
CA GLU A 99 -10.59 6.66 6.40
C GLU A 99 -10.04 8.06 6.24
N GLY A 100 -10.79 9.10 6.59
CA GLY A 100 -10.29 10.48 6.59
C GLY A 100 -9.07 10.70 7.50
N TRP A 101 -8.68 9.65 8.21
CA TRP A 101 -7.75 9.69 9.31
C TRP A 101 -6.31 9.34 8.98
N GLY A 102 -6.00 8.76 7.90
CA GLY A 102 -4.64 8.24 7.76
C GLY A 102 -3.95 8.57 6.46
N TRP A 103 -4.60 9.26 5.52
CA TRP A 103 -4.11 9.29 4.15
C TRP A 103 -4.30 10.60 3.39
N ALA A 104 -4.92 11.60 3.99
CA ALA A 104 -4.78 12.97 3.53
C ALA A 104 -3.38 13.45 3.86
N ASP A 105 -2.94 14.58 3.37
CA ASP A 105 -1.59 15.13 3.60
C ASP A 105 -1.06 14.90 5.03
N ASN A 106 -1.97 14.76 6.00
CA ASN A 106 -1.69 14.38 7.38
C ASN A 106 -2.93 13.73 8.01
N ASP A 107 -2.73 12.95 9.08
CA ASP A 107 -3.82 12.47 9.92
C ASP A 107 -4.54 13.64 10.64
N PRO A 108 -5.80 13.47 11.10
CA PRO A 108 -6.55 14.58 11.70
C PRO A 108 -5.94 15.15 12.97
N THR A 109 -5.21 14.34 13.73
CA THR A 109 -4.50 14.85 14.91
C THR A 109 -3.42 15.82 14.49
N THR A 110 -2.64 15.47 13.48
CA THR A 110 -1.59 16.32 12.90
C THR A 110 -2.21 17.55 12.24
N VAL A 111 -3.30 17.43 11.50
CA VAL A 111 -4.02 18.56 10.89
C VAL A 111 -4.58 19.50 11.97
N THR A 112 -5.18 18.95 13.03
CA THR A 112 -5.70 19.77 14.14
C THR A 112 -4.56 20.50 14.85
N ARG A 113 -3.47 19.81 15.13
CA ARG A 113 -2.30 20.42 15.75
C ARG A 113 -1.71 21.52 14.87
N ASP A 114 -1.62 21.31 13.57
CA ASP A 114 -1.17 22.33 12.63
C ASP A 114 -2.04 23.58 12.64
N PHE A 115 -3.36 23.42 12.72
CA PHE A 115 -4.27 24.57 12.85
C PHE A 115 -4.09 25.33 14.16
N VAL A 116 -3.69 24.68 15.24
CA VAL A 116 -3.45 25.31 16.54
C VAL A 116 -2.06 25.94 16.62
N GLU A 117 -1.05 25.26 16.13
CA GLU A 117 0.36 25.65 16.29
C GLU A 117 0.94 26.37 15.08
N GLY A 118 0.38 26.19 13.89
CA GLY A 118 0.88 26.75 12.63
C GLY A 118 2.26 26.21 12.23
N THR A 119 2.55 24.95 12.56
CA THR A 119 3.91 24.40 12.48
C THR A 119 4.18 23.54 11.26
N ASN A 120 3.15 23.06 10.58
CA ASN A 120 3.32 22.15 9.45
C ASN A 120 3.08 22.84 8.09
N ASN A 121 3.79 22.34 7.09
CA ASN A 121 3.62 22.71 5.69
C ASN A 121 2.44 21.96 5.04
N SER A 122 1.27 21.95 5.66
CA SER A 122 0.13 21.27 5.09
C SER A 122 -0.60 22.14 4.05
N LYS A 123 -1.12 21.53 2.99
CA LYS A 123 -1.96 22.22 2.01
C LYS A 123 -3.24 22.78 2.63
N THR A 124 -3.64 22.26 3.77
CA THR A 124 -4.83 22.71 4.52
C THR A 124 -4.59 23.93 5.38
N ASN A 125 -3.32 24.24 5.68
CA ASN A 125 -2.90 25.43 6.44
C ASN A 125 -1.69 26.16 5.81
N PRO A 126 -1.77 26.59 4.55
CA PRO A 126 -0.63 27.15 3.83
C PRO A 126 -0.13 28.50 4.40
N ASN A 127 -0.95 29.17 5.19
CA ASN A 127 -0.61 30.45 5.80
C ASN A 127 -0.04 30.30 7.21
N HIS A 128 0.13 29.09 7.70
CA HIS A 128 0.57 28.83 9.08
C HIS A 128 -0.31 29.51 10.13
N ASP A 129 -1.63 29.56 9.88
CA ASP A 129 -2.58 30.16 10.81
C ASP A 129 -2.52 29.46 12.16
N LYS A 130 -2.64 30.24 13.23
CA LYS A 130 -2.78 29.75 14.61
C LYS A 130 -4.19 30.05 15.07
N LEU A 131 -5.02 29.02 15.09
CA LEU A 131 -6.45 29.14 15.30
C LEU A 131 -6.87 28.66 16.70
N PHE A 132 -7.90 29.31 17.25
CA PHE A 132 -8.56 28.89 18.49
C PHE A 132 -10.04 29.24 18.46
N GLY A 133 -10.83 28.69 19.39
CA GLY A 133 -12.26 28.98 19.55
C GLY A 133 -13.07 28.72 18.26
N ALA A 134 -13.96 29.62 17.93
CA ALA A 134 -14.87 29.48 16.80
C ALA A 134 -14.15 29.37 15.43
N ALA A 135 -13.02 30.04 15.27
CA ALA A 135 -12.23 29.97 14.04
C ALA A 135 -11.63 28.58 13.84
N LEU A 136 -11.11 27.95 14.90
CA LEU A 136 -10.62 26.56 14.85
C LEU A 136 -11.76 25.59 14.52
N VAL A 137 -12.90 25.69 15.22
CA VAL A 137 -14.06 24.83 14.96
C VAL A 137 -14.52 24.95 13.50
N LYS A 138 -14.61 26.17 12.98
CA LYS A 138 -14.95 26.38 11.59
C LYS A 138 -13.95 25.72 10.63
N ARG A 139 -12.66 25.91 10.84
CA ARG A 139 -11.60 25.33 10.00
C ARG A 139 -11.64 23.80 10.04
N LEU A 140 -11.82 23.18 11.22
CA LEU A 140 -11.96 21.74 11.36
C LEU A 140 -13.16 21.20 10.58
N ASN A 141 -14.31 21.87 10.69
CA ASN A 141 -15.50 21.49 9.94
C ASN A 141 -15.29 21.63 8.42
N ASP A 142 -14.65 22.71 7.96
CA ASP A 142 -14.41 22.95 6.54
C ASP A 142 -13.37 21.98 5.94
N THR A 143 -12.59 21.31 6.77
CA THR A 143 -11.50 20.42 6.33
C THR A 143 -11.83 18.95 6.61
N ILE A 144 -11.90 18.55 7.88
CA ILE A 144 -11.98 17.13 8.26
C ILE A 144 -13.26 16.47 7.77
N THR A 145 -14.38 17.20 7.79
CA THR A 145 -15.65 16.67 7.30
C THR A 145 -15.70 16.45 5.79
N ARG A 146 -14.77 17.04 5.04
CA ARG A 146 -14.75 17.02 3.57
C ARG A 146 -13.62 16.20 2.99
N MET A 147 -12.72 15.67 3.81
CA MET A 147 -11.60 14.86 3.32
C MET A 147 -12.11 13.62 2.61
N VAL A 148 -11.61 13.36 1.41
CA VAL A 148 -11.89 12.15 0.62
C VAL A 148 -10.60 11.49 0.22
N ARG A 149 -10.61 10.17 0.13
CA ARG A 149 -9.51 9.37 -0.38
C ARG A 149 -10.02 8.38 -1.41
N PHE A 150 -9.26 8.27 -2.48
CA PHE A 150 -9.41 7.21 -3.47
C PHE A 150 -8.13 6.37 -3.46
N CYS A 151 -8.29 5.08 -3.27
CA CYS A 151 -7.22 4.10 -3.33
C CYS A 151 -7.40 3.23 -4.55
N TYR A 152 -6.40 3.18 -5.40
CA TYR A 152 -6.39 2.40 -6.63
C TYR A 152 -5.49 1.18 -6.40
N LEU A 153 -6.09 0.01 -6.44
CA LEU A 153 -5.39 -1.27 -6.33
C LEU A 153 -5.10 -1.75 -7.75
N VAL A 154 -3.87 -1.54 -8.18
CA VAL A 154 -3.44 -1.82 -9.56
C VAL A 154 -2.92 -3.25 -9.67
N GLU A 155 -3.34 -3.95 -10.73
CA GLU A 155 -2.90 -5.29 -11.07
C GLU A 155 -1.39 -5.34 -11.29
N GLN A 156 -0.75 -6.38 -10.79
CA GLN A 156 0.63 -6.72 -11.10
C GLN A 156 0.72 -8.09 -11.75
N LEU A 157 1.60 -8.22 -12.74
CA LEU A 157 1.90 -9.50 -13.38
C LEU A 157 2.97 -10.27 -12.60
N PRO A 158 2.90 -11.61 -12.58
CA PRO A 158 3.95 -12.43 -11.98
C PRO A 158 5.26 -12.28 -12.77
N ASN A 159 6.36 -12.10 -12.04
CA ASN A 159 7.70 -12.07 -12.59
C ASN A 159 8.60 -13.01 -11.76
N PRO A 160 9.21 -14.04 -12.36
CA PRO A 160 10.05 -14.98 -11.64
C PRO A 160 11.32 -14.34 -11.04
N ASN A 161 11.69 -13.14 -11.48
CA ASN A 161 12.81 -12.37 -10.93
C ASN A 161 12.39 -11.54 -9.70
N ASN A 162 11.10 -11.28 -9.51
CA ASN A 162 10.59 -10.76 -8.25
C ASN A 162 10.54 -11.91 -7.26
N ARG A 163 11.47 -11.91 -6.31
CA ARG A 163 11.67 -13.10 -5.48
C ARG A 163 12.24 -12.79 -4.09
N VAL A 164 11.95 -13.71 -3.20
CA VAL A 164 12.59 -13.83 -1.89
C VAL A 164 13.70 -14.88 -1.98
N THR A 165 14.91 -14.51 -1.55
CA THR A 165 16.04 -15.41 -1.41
C THR A 165 16.59 -15.33 0.03
N LEU A 166 17.58 -16.14 0.35
CA LEU A 166 18.30 -16.05 1.62
C LEU A 166 19.54 -15.16 1.46
N SER A 167 19.71 -14.23 2.37
CA SER A 167 20.92 -13.42 2.43
C SER A 167 22.13 -14.26 2.74
N LYS A 168 23.22 -14.01 2.01
CA LYS A 168 24.52 -14.63 2.24
C LYS A 168 25.35 -13.88 3.28
N THR A 169 24.93 -12.67 3.64
CA THR A 169 25.70 -11.74 4.47
C THR A 169 25.03 -11.47 5.82
N TYR A 170 23.70 -11.42 5.84
CA TYR A 170 22.95 -11.01 7.02
C TYR A 170 22.18 -12.16 7.63
N ALA A 171 22.26 -12.27 8.95
CA ALA A 171 21.49 -13.21 9.75
C ALA A 171 20.67 -12.46 10.82
N ASP A 172 19.67 -13.13 11.37
CA ASP A 172 18.91 -12.63 12.52
C ASP A 172 19.64 -12.93 13.86
N GLY A 173 18.99 -12.58 14.97
CA GLY A 173 19.56 -12.79 16.32
C GLY A 173 19.75 -14.25 16.71
N LEU A 174 19.23 -15.21 15.94
CA LEU A 174 19.41 -16.64 16.10
C LEU A 174 20.45 -17.22 15.13
N GLY A 175 21.09 -16.39 14.30
CA GLY A 175 22.03 -16.81 13.28
C GLY A 175 21.38 -17.38 12.01
N ILE A 176 20.07 -17.22 11.84
CA ILE A 176 19.33 -17.71 10.66
C ILE A 176 19.40 -16.66 9.55
N PRO A 177 19.75 -17.02 8.30
CA PRO A 177 19.79 -16.09 7.16
C PRO A 177 18.52 -15.24 7.04
N ARG A 178 18.69 -13.94 6.86
CA ARG A 178 17.56 -13.02 6.61
C ARG A 178 17.01 -13.17 5.20
N PRO A 179 15.73 -12.84 4.97
CA PRO A 179 15.20 -12.77 3.63
C PRO A 179 15.86 -11.61 2.89
N GLU A 180 16.17 -11.83 1.63
CA GLU A 180 16.61 -10.83 0.67
C GLU A 180 15.56 -10.75 -0.43
N VAL A 181 15.00 -9.55 -0.64
CA VAL A 181 13.91 -9.31 -1.58
C VAL A 181 14.45 -8.62 -2.82
N THR A 182 14.28 -9.26 -3.98
CA THR A 182 14.47 -8.63 -5.29
C THR A 182 13.10 -8.34 -5.88
N TYR A 183 12.84 -7.07 -6.22
CA TYR A 183 11.52 -6.66 -6.68
C TYR A 183 11.62 -5.50 -7.68
N ALA A 184 10.87 -5.59 -8.76
CA ALA A 184 10.71 -4.51 -9.73
C ALA A 184 9.27 -4.48 -10.24
N VAL A 185 8.74 -3.28 -10.43
CA VAL A 185 7.42 -3.07 -11.04
C VAL A 185 7.57 -3.13 -12.56
N ASP A 186 6.72 -3.90 -13.21
CA ASP A 186 6.76 -4.07 -14.66
C ASP A 186 6.12 -2.86 -15.40
N PRO A 187 6.48 -2.65 -16.69
CA PRO A 187 5.95 -1.53 -17.47
C PRO A 187 4.42 -1.54 -17.62
N TYR A 188 3.79 -2.71 -17.69
CA TYR A 188 2.34 -2.84 -17.79
C TYR A 188 1.64 -2.29 -16.54
N THR A 189 2.16 -2.62 -15.36
CA THR A 189 1.69 -2.08 -14.08
C THR A 189 1.92 -0.57 -13.98
N LEU A 190 3.08 -0.06 -14.45
CA LEU A 190 3.37 1.38 -14.48
C LEU A 190 2.36 2.14 -15.37
N GLU A 191 1.99 1.59 -16.52
CA GLU A 191 0.93 2.19 -17.34
C GLU A 191 -0.44 2.19 -16.61
N GLY A 192 -0.72 1.15 -15.81
CA GLY A 192 -1.88 1.12 -14.92
C GLY A 192 -1.88 2.27 -13.90
N LEU A 193 -0.74 2.58 -13.29
CA LEU A 193 -0.61 3.73 -12.38
C LEU A 193 -0.86 5.07 -13.07
N LYS A 194 -0.37 5.25 -14.30
CA LYS A 194 -0.66 6.46 -15.10
C LYS A 194 -2.15 6.57 -15.43
N SER A 195 -2.78 5.45 -15.74
CA SER A 195 -4.23 5.37 -15.97
C SER A 195 -5.03 5.69 -14.70
N ALA A 196 -4.59 5.22 -13.54
CA ALA A 196 -5.17 5.54 -12.24
C ALA A 196 -5.08 7.04 -11.93
N LYS A 197 -3.92 7.67 -12.20
CA LYS A 197 -3.75 9.12 -12.08
C LYS A 197 -4.77 9.88 -12.92
N LYS A 198 -4.89 9.54 -14.21
CA LYS A 198 -5.84 10.17 -15.12
C LYS A 198 -7.29 9.99 -14.68
N ALA A 199 -7.63 8.80 -14.16
CA ALA A 199 -8.95 8.55 -13.59
C ALA A 199 -9.21 9.43 -12.36
N THR A 200 -8.22 9.56 -11.47
CA THR A 200 -8.31 10.45 -10.30
C THR A 200 -8.57 11.90 -10.72
N GLU A 201 -7.80 12.44 -11.64
CA GLU A 201 -7.96 13.79 -12.15
C GLU A 201 -9.37 14.01 -12.72
N THR A 202 -9.88 13.04 -13.47
CA THR A 202 -11.22 13.09 -14.05
C THR A 202 -12.31 13.07 -12.98
N ILE A 203 -12.19 12.19 -11.98
CA ILE A 203 -13.17 12.09 -10.88
C ILE A 203 -13.14 13.36 -10.05
N PHE A 204 -11.96 13.84 -9.69
CA PHE A 204 -11.81 15.02 -8.86
C PHE A 204 -12.38 16.27 -9.53
N ALA A 205 -12.14 16.45 -10.83
CA ALA A 205 -12.71 17.54 -11.59
C ALA A 205 -14.26 17.46 -11.63
N LYS A 206 -14.82 16.28 -11.89
CA LYS A 206 -16.28 16.08 -11.93
C LYS A 206 -16.97 16.25 -10.57
N CYS A 207 -16.28 15.91 -9.50
CA CYS A 207 -16.80 16.01 -8.14
C CYS A 207 -16.44 17.34 -7.45
N ASN A 208 -15.81 18.27 -8.15
CA ASN A 208 -15.31 19.55 -7.60
C ASN A 208 -14.45 19.34 -6.34
N ILE A 209 -13.61 18.31 -6.34
CA ILE A 209 -12.67 18.06 -5.25
C ILE A 209 -11.50 19.03 -5.40
N THR A 210 -11.17 19.73 -4.33
CA THR A 210 -10.13 20.76 -4.27
C THR A 210 -9.00 20.37 -3.31
N ASN A 211 -7.93 21.18 -3.27
CA ASN A 211 -6.77 20.95 -2.37
C ASN A 211 -6.29 19.50 -2.37
N TYR A 212 -6.22 18.91 -3.55
CA TYR A 212 -5.91 17.50 -3.66
C TYR A 212 -4.40 17.24 -3.79
N SER A 213 -4.00 16.08 -3.29
CA SER A 213 -2.69 15.47 -3.49
C SER A 213 -2.87 14.13 -4.18
N MET A 214 -1.89 13.77 -4.99
CA MET A 214 -1.86 12.48 -5.68
C MET A 214 -0.44 11.91 -5.57
N ALA A 215 -0.35 10.59 -5.40
CA ALA A 215 0.91 9.89 -5.57
C ALA A 215 1.49 10.20 -6.95
N ARG A 216 2.81 10.23 -7.06
CA ARG A 216 3.48 10.49 -8.33
C ARG A 216 3.95 9.17 -8.93
N PRO A 217 3.31 8.68 -9.99
CA PRO A 217 3.73 7.43 -10.63
C PRO A 217 5.09 7.54 -11.32
N ASP A 218 5.55 8.78 -11.57
CA ASP A 218 6.80 9.05 -12.28
C ASP A 218 8.03 9.15 -11.34
N ASP A 219 7.84 9.26 -10.04
CA ASP A 219 8.93 9.38 -9.05
C ASP A 219 9.63 8.04 -8.76
N GLY A 220 9.32 7.01 -9.56
CA GLY A 220 9.76 5.65 -9.34
C GLY A 220 9.25 5.15 -7.98
N TYR A 221 8.38 4.15 -7.98
CA TYR A 221 8.15 3.45 -6.71
C TYR A 221 9.54 3.06 -6.19
N PRO A 222 9.89 3.45 -4.96
CA PRO A 222 11.16 3.03 -4.43
C PRO A 222 11.23 1.51 -4.59
N SER A 223 12.31 1.04 -5.19
CA SER A 223 12.65 -0.36 -5.12
C SER A 223 12.68 -0.72 -3.65
N ILE A 224 11.72 -1.51 -3.22
CA ILE A 224 11.64 -2.00 -1.85
C ILE A 224 12.77 -3.01 -1.64
#